data_4eb34ead158e696a7802f2b015004b60
#
_entry.id   4eb34ead158e696a7802f2b015004b60
#
_cell.length_a   1.000
_cell.length_b   1.000
_cell.length_c   1.000
_cell.angle_alpha   90.00
_cell.angle_beta   90.00
_cell.angle_gamma   90.00
#
_symmetry.space_group_name_H-M   'P 1'
#
loop_
_entity.id
_entity.type
_entity.pdbx_description
1 polymer ?
#
loop_
_entity_poly.entity_id
_entity_poly.type
_entity_poly.pdbx_seq_one_letter_code
_entity_poly.pdbx_strand_id
1 'polypeptide(L)'
;MRLGDLLAPFALLFALVAALAATPAHSALPAAYAPIVVQPTGLPDKAEFDLSAAQQRAQREGKRLYVYLGASDCPFCRRYEAFLDANAQELLPHFTPYLVVDLRSSLRIHGEMLYIRVGQRSLPYLAFQQSIGDARTRQVVYPSVWLFDSKIKPLMQMPAGTGTFQTVPEQLEILRLEQ
;
A
#
# COMPACT_ATOMS: atom_id res chain seq x y z
N MET A 1 19.39 -77.99 1.93
CA MET A 1 18.78 -77.06 0.99
C MET A 1 18.16 -75.94 1.82
N ARG A 2 18.80 -74.76 1.89
CA ARG A 2 18.39 -73.63 2.75
C ARG A 2 18.03 -72.46 1.85
N LEU A 3 16.81 -71.98 1.96
CA LEU A 3 16.33 -70.74 1.36
C LEU A 3 17.04 -69.61 2.06
N GLY A 4 17.68 -68.72 1.30
CA GLY A 4 18.27 -67.49 1.81
C GLY A 4 17.28 -66.35 1.66
N ASP A 5 17.06 -65.66 2.78
CA ASP A 5 16.27 -64.43 2.88
C ASP A 5 16.94 -63.26 2.21
N LEU A 6 16.24 -62.60 1.28
CA LEU A 6 16.59 -61.33 0.70
C LEU A 6 15.66 -60.26 1.27
N LEU A 7 16.10 -59.63 2.35
CA LEU A 7 15.48 -58.42 2.88
C LEU A 7 16.04 -57.21 2.17
N ALA A 8 15.22 -56.54 1.34
CA ALA A 8 15.51 -55.26 0.77
C ALA A 8 15.15 -54.14 1.76
N PRO A 9 16.03 -53.15 2.02
CA PRO A 9 15.64 -52.04 2.85
C PRO A 9 14.85 -51.02 2.02
N PHE A 10 13.64 -50.74 2.42
CA PHE A 10 12.83 -49.62 1.95
C PHE A 10 13.46 -48.34 2.48
N ALA A 11 14.14 -47.61 1.63
CA ALA A 11 14.59 -46.25 1.92
C ALA A 11 13.41 -45.30 1.83
N LEU A 12 12.88 -44.87 2.98
CA LEU A 12 11.94 -43.75 3.09
C LEU A 12 12.65 -42.43 2.76
N LEU A 13 12.44 -41.92 1.56
CA LEU A 13 12.78 -40.55 1.22
C LEU A 13 11.79 -39.60 1.89
N PHE A 14 12.17 -39.02 3.02
CA PHE A 14 11.47 -37.89 3.60
C PHE A 14 11.79 -36.64 2.73
N ALA A 15 10.88 -36.27 1.86
CA ALA A 15 10.93 -34.99 1.15
C ALA A 15 10.58 -33.88 2.16
N LEU A 16 11.60 -33.18 2.65
CA LEU A 16 11.46 -32.00 3.48
C LEU A 16 10.97 -30.84 2.59
N VAL A 17 9.65 -30.64 2.55
CA VAL A 17 9.04 -29.46 1.93
C VAL A 17 9.33 -28.28 2.84
N ALA A 18 10.38 -27.53 2.55
CA ALA A 18 10.63 -26.25 3.18
C ALA A 18 9.56 -25.26 2.70
N ALA A 19 8.52 -25.09 3.51
CA ALA A 19 7.56 -24.01 3.32
C ALA A 19 8.32 -22.68 3.50
N LEU A 20 8.61 -21.98 2.41
CA LEU A 20 9.02 -20.60 2.48
C LEU A 20 7.86 -19.80 3.09
N ALA A 21 7.95 -19.54 4.39
CA ALA A 21 7.07 -18.59 5.05
C ALA A 21 7.37 -17.20 4.48
N ALA A 22 6.54 -16.72 3.55
CA ALA A 22 6.58 -15.34 3.14
C ALA A 22 6.36 -14.48 4.38
N THR A 23 7.37 -13.75 4.79
CA THR A 23 7.24 -12.77 5.88
C THR A 23 6.16 -11.77 5.49
N PRO A 24 5.12 -11.56 6.32
CA PRO A 24 4.09 -10.59 6.00
C PRO A 24 4.74 -9.21 5.82
N ALA A 25 4.41 -8.55 4.73
CA ALA A 25 4.86 -7.17 4.48
C ALA A 25 4.30 -6.29 5.61
N HIS A 26 5.19 -5.71 6.42
CA HIS A 26 4.77 -4.85 7.51
C HIS A 26 4.30 -3.51 6.94
N SER A 27 3.07 -3.12 7.33
CA SER A 27 2.57 -1.77 7.09
C SER A 27 3.30 -0.76 7.98
N ALA A 28 3.47 0.47 7.49
CA ALA A 28 3.84 1.60 8.33
C ALA A 28 2.61 2.24 8.98
N LEU A 29 1.47 2.15 8.32
CA LEU A 29 0.22 2.59 8.92
C LEU A 29 -0.18 1.66 10.06
N PRO A 30 -0.81 2.20 11.14
CA PRO A 30 -1.21 1.40 12.28
C PRO A 30 -2.15 0.26 11.89
N ALA A 31 -1.95 -0.91 12.50
CA ALA A 31 -2.72 -2.13 12.20
C ALA A 31 -4.23 -1.95 12.42
N ALA A 32 -4.63 -1.04 13.31
CA ALA A 32 -6.04 -0.70 13.56
C ALA A 32 -6.79 -0.25 12.29
N TYR A 33 -6.10 0.36 11.33
CA TYR A 33 -6.68 0.77 10.04
C TYR A 33 -6.77 -0.36 9.02
N ALA A 34 -6.32 -1.56 9.36
CA ALA A 34 -6.31 -2.76 8.51
C ALA A 34 -5.76 -2.51 7.08
N PRO A 35 -4.57 -1.87 6.95
CA PRO A 35 -4.08 -1.45 5.65
C PRO A 35 -3.71 -2.62 4.75
N ILE A 36 -4.04 -2.49 3.47
CA ILE A 36 -3.54 -3.35 2.40
C ILE A 36 -2.15 -2.86 2.02
N VAL A 37 -1.13 -3.64 2.34
CA VAL A 37 0.26 -3.28 2.02
C VAL A 37 0.57 -3.63 0.58
N VAL A 38 1.03 -2.64 -0.20
CA VAL A 38 1.50 -2.81 -1.57
C VAL A 38 2.99 -2.52 -1.61
N GLN A 39 3.77 -3.56 -1.88
CA GLN A 39 5.20 -3.43 -2.12
C GLN A 39 5.45 -3.12 -3.61
N PRO A 40 6.46 -2.32 -3.93
CA PRO A 40 6.82 -2.09 -5.32
C PRO A 40 7.40 -3.35 -5.95
N THR A 41 7.15 -3.54 -7.23
CA THR A 41 7.86 -4.57 -8.00
C THR A 41 9.33 -4.19 -8.10
N GLY A 42 10.21 -5.15 -7.79
CA GLY A 42 11.65 -4.92 -7.67
C GLY A 42 12.40 -4.95 -9.01
N LEU A 43 11.99 -4.17 -10.00
CA LEU A 43 12.80 -3.97 -11.20
C LEU A 43 13.88 -2.92 -10.93
N PRO A 44 15.10 -3.05 -11.48
CA PRO A 44 16.24 -2.18 -11.14
C PRO A 44 15.96 -0.68 -11.29
N ASP A 45 15.22 -0.31 -12.35
CA ASP A 45 14.94 1.10 -12.69
C ASP A 45 13.46 1.47 -12.59
N LYS A 46 12.64 0.60 -11.97
CA LYS A 46 11.21 0.79 -11.89
C LYS A 46 10.62 0.20 -10.61
N ALA A 47 10.09 1.07 -9.77
CA ALA A 47 9.31 0.71 -8.60
C ALA A 47 7.81 0.87 -8.92
N GLU A 48 7.16 -0.21 -9.31
CA GLU A 48 5.75 -0.18 -9.69
C GLU A 48 4.87 -0.64 -8.54
N PHE A 49 3.91 0.21 -8.15
CA PHE A 49 2.87 -0.09 -7.17
C PHE A 49 1.58 -0.45 -7.88
N ASP A 50 1.08 -1.66 -7.69
CA ASP A 50 -0.14 -2.15 -8.34
C ASP A 50 -1.36 -1.99 -7.43
N LEU A 51 -2.23 -1.06 -7.78
CA LEU A 51 -3.50 -0.80 -7.08
C LEU A 51 -4.65 -1.70 -7.55
N SER A 52 -4.45 -2.56 -8.55
CA SER A 52 -5.55 -3.31 -9.20
C SER A 52 -6.31 -4.20 -8.22
N ALA A 53 -5.60 -4.90 -7.33
CA ALA A 53 -6.23 -5.76 -6.33
C ALA A 53 -7.03 -4.95 -5.30
N ALA A 54 -6.50 -3.83 -4.83
CA ALA A 54 -7.19 -2.93 -3.92
C ALA A 54 -8.42 -2.30 -4.57
N GLN A 55 -8.32 -1.88 -5.82
CA GLN A 55 -9.45 -1.37 -6.61
C GLN A 55 -10.57 -2.39 -6.74
N GLN A 56 -10.25 -3.62 -7.15
CA GLN A 56 -11.24 -4.71 -7.28
C GLN A 56 -11.92 -5.00 -5.96
N ARG A 57 -11.16 -4.98 -4.86
CA ARG A 57 -11.72 -5.17 -3.53
C ARG A 57 -12.65 -4.03 -3.14
N ALA A 58 -12.26 -2.78 -3.39
CA ALA A 58 -13.09 -1.60 -3.14
C ALA A 58 -14.42 -1.67 -3.91
N GLN A 59 -14.38 -2.11 -5.19
CA GLN A 59 -15.58 -2.30 -6.00
C GLN A 59 -16.52 -3.36 -5.42
N ARG A 60 -15.97 -4.50 -5.00
CA ARG A 60 -16.78 -5.58 -4.39
C ARG A 60 -17.41 -5.19 -3.06
N GLU A 61 -16.70 -4.39 -2.25
CA GLU A 61 -17.14 -3.98 -0.92
C GLU A 61 -17.93 -2.67 -0.92
N GLY A 62 -18.08 -2.00 -2.08
CA GLY A 62 -18.73 -0.69 -2.18
C GLY A 62 -17.97 0.41 -1.43
N LYS A 63 -16.66 0.27 -1.27
CA LYS A 63 -15.81 1.19 -0.53
C LYS A 63 -15.03 2.12 -1.45
N ARG A 64 -14.59 3.23 -0.90
CA ARG A 64 -13.60 4.16 -1.46
C ARG A 64 -12.19 3.68 -1.11
N LEU A 65 -11.17 4.33 -1.66
CA LEU A 65 -9.78 4.04 -1.35
C LEU A 65 -9.14 5.25 -0.64
N TYR A 66 -8.48 4.97 0.46
CA TYR A 66 -7.53 5.86 1.11
C TYR A 66 -6.14 5.32 0.80
N VAL A 67 -5.44 5.96 -0.14
CA VAL A 67 -4.13 5.48 -0.61
C VAL A 67 -3.04 6.36 -0.02
N TYR A 68 -2.21 5.75 0.80
CA TYR A 68 -1.05 6.38 1.43
C TYR A 68 0.22 5.96 0.71
N LEU A 69 1.03 6.92 0.31
CA LEU A 69 2.38 6.71 -0.21
C LEU A 69 3.37 7.18 0.85
N GLY A 70 3.99 6.23 1.55
CA GLY A 70 4.98 6.48 2.56
C GLY A 70 6.35 5.92 2.20
N ALA A 71 7.41 6.52 2.72
CA ALA A 71 8.76 6.01 2.60
C ALA A 71 9.29 5.58 3.96
N SER A 72 9.94 4.40 4.02
CA SER A 72 10.42 3.79 5.27
C SER A 72 11.50 4.62 5.98
N ASP A 73 12.24 5.42 5.23
CA ASP A 73 13.32 6.28 5.66
C ASP A 73 12.91 7.78 5.77
N CYS A 74 11.59 8.07 5.73
CA CYS A 74 11.04 9.43 5.74
C CYS A 74 10.62 9.85 7.16
N PRO A 75 11.20 10.88 7.77
CA PRO A 75 10.81 11.37 9.09
C PRO A 75 9.38 11.93 9.16
N PHE A 76 8.92 12.59 8.09
CA PHE A 76 7.56 13.13 8.01
C PHE A 76 6.52 12.04 7.93
N CYS A 77 6.84 10.94 7.23
CA CYS A 77 5.99 9.75 7.17
C CYS A 77 5.79 9.16 8.57
N ARG A 78 6.88 8.92 9.31
CA ARG A 78 6.80 8.41 10.69
C ARG A 78 5.99 9.32 11.61
N ARG A 79 6.09 10.66 11.43
CA ARG A 79 5.28 11.60 12.21
C ARG A 79 3.79 11.45 11.91
N TYR A 80 3.43 11.31 10.64
CA TYR A 80 2.05 11.11 10.24
C TYR A 80 1.50 9.76 10.71
N GLU A 81 2.29 8.71 10.58
CA GLU A 81 1.96 7.37 11.07
C GLU A 81 1.70 7.37 12.58
N ALA A 82 2.58 8.02 13.35
CA ALA A 82 2.42 8.18 14.80
C ALA A 82 1.18 9.03 15.16
N PHE A 83 0.87 10.07 14.37
CA PHE A 83 -0.34 10.86 14.54
C PHE A 83 -1.60 9.99 14.37
N LEU A 84 -1.66 9.17 13.32
CA LEU A 84 -2.78 8.26 13.09
C LEU A 84 -2.92 7.24 14.21
N ASP A 85 -1.80 6.71 14.73
CA ASP A 85 -1.81 5.75 15.84
C ASP A 85 -2.35 6.39 17.12
N ALA A 86 -1.82 7.55 17.48
CA ALA A 86 -2.20 8.27 18.68
C ALA A 86 -3.68 8.70 18.70
N ASN A 87 -4.27 8.92 17.53
CA ASN A 87 -5.65 9.39 17.41
C ASN A 87 -6.60 8.33 16.80
N ALA A 88 -6.19 7.06 16.82
CA ALA A 88 -6.95 5.98 16.18
C ALA A 88 -8.38 5.87 16.72
N GLN A 89 -8.59 6.03 18.03
CA GLN A 89 -9.91 5.93 18.63
C GLN A 89 -10.92 6.94 18.04
N GLU A 90 -10.47 8.15 17.76
CA GLU A 90 -11.31 9.20 17.19
C GLU A 90 -11.44 9.09 15.67
N LEU A 91 -10.37 8.70 14.99
CA LEU A 91 -10.31 8.70 13.53
C LEU A 91 -10.94 7.45 12.88
N LEU A 92 -10.80 6.26 13.48
CA LEU A 92 -11.24 5.00 12.89
C LEU A 92 -12.69 4.97 12.40
N PRO A 93 -13.69 5.52 13.12
CA PRO A 93 -15.06 5.55 12.63
C PRO A 93 -15.21 6.22 11.25
N HIS A 94 -14.38 7.22 10.97
CA HIS A 94 -14.40 7.98 9.71
C HIS A 94 -13.66 7.28 8.57
N PHE A 95 -12.85 6.27 8.87
CA PHE A 95 -12.21 5.41 7.86
C PHE A 95 -13.10 4.25 7.40
N THR A 96 -14.23 4.01 8.04
CA THR A 96 -15.16 2.91 7.71
C THR A 96 -15.54 2.85 6.22
N PRO A 97 -15.78 4.00 5.51
CA PRO A 97 -16.10 4.00 4.09
C PRO A 97 -14.92 3.69 3.16
N TYR A 98 -13.71 3.54 3.72
CA TYR A 98 -12.49 3.40 2.95
C TYR A 98 -11.86 2.03 3.11
N LEU A 99 -11.21 1.53 2.05
CA LEU A 99 -10.11 0.59 2.14
C LEU A 99 -8.82 1.40 2.23
N VAL A 100 -8.05 1.15 3.27
CA VAL A 100 -6.75 1.80 3.47
C VAL A 100 -5.69 1.01 2.71
N VAL A 101 -4.91 1.70 1.88
CA VAL A 101 -3.83 1.12 1.08
C VAL A 101 -2.53 1.80 1.45
N ASP A 102 -1.52 1.01 1.81
CA ASP A 102 -0.19 1.48 2.20
C ASP A 102 0.82 1.12 1.10
N LEU A 103 1.22 2.11 0.30
CA LEU A 103 2.28 1.97 -0.71
C LEU A 103 3.64 2.18 -0.04
N ARG A 104 4.36 1.07 0.16
CA ARG A 104 5.65 1.06 0.89
C ARG A 104 6.80 1.42 -0.04
N SER A 105 7.25 2.67 0.06
CA SER A 105 8.35 3.21 -0.73
C SER A 105 9.61 3.47 0.11
N SER A 106 10.60 4.11 -0.50
CA SER A 106 11.77 4.70 0.15
C SER A 106 12.12 6.03 -0.50
N LEU A 107 12.85 6.91 0.19
CA LEU A 107 13.31 8.18 -0.36
C LEU A 107 14.27 8.03 -1.55
N ARG A 108 14.80 6.82 -1.78
CA ARG A 108 15.63 6.50 -2.94
C ARG A 108 14.84 6.35 -4.23
N ILE A 109 13.52 6.12 -4.13
CA ILE A 109 12.63 5.99 -5.29
C ILE A 109 12.20 7.39 -5.71
N HIS A 110 12.82 7.90 -6.76
CA HIS A 110 12.46 9.17 -7.37
C HIS A 110 11.25 9.05 -8.29
N GLY A 111 10.62 10.19 -8.62
CA GLY A 111 9.40 10.22 -9.43
C GLY A 111 9.50 9.56 -10.80
N GLU A 112 10.69 9.58 -11.39
CA GLU A 112 10.97 8.93 -12.68
C GLU A 112 10.98 7.41 -12.59
N MET A 113 11.34 6.87 -11.42
CA MET A 113 11.37 5.43 -11.16
C MET A 113 10.05 4.89 -10.61
N LEU A 114 9.19 5.78 -10.07
CA LEU A 114 7.95 5.41 -9.43
C LEU A 114 6.82 5.32 -10.46
N TYR A 115 6.16 4.15 -10.48
CA TYR A 115 5.03 3.86 -11.36
C TYR A 115 3.82 3.43 -10.53
N ILE A 116 2.64 3.84 -10.99
CA ILE A 116 1.37 3.39 -10.44
C ILE A 116 0.63 2.59 -11.52
N ARG A 117 0.28 1.36 -11.19
CA ARG A 117 -0.53 0.48 -12.02
C ARG A 117 -1.97 0.47 -11.55
N VAL A 118 -2.89 0.58 -12.49
CA VAL A 118 -4.33 0.35 -12.28
C VAL A 118 -4.85 -0.49 -13.45
N GLY A 119 -5.23 -1.71 -13.18
CA GLY A 119 -5.59 -2.69 -14.21
C GLY A 119 -4.44 -2.95 -15.19
N GLN A 120 -4.69 -2.75 -16.47
CA GLN A 120 -3.66 -2.92 -17.51
C GLN A 120 -2.78 -1.68 -17.73
N ARG A 121 -3.11 -0.57 -17.08
CA ARG A 121 -2.43 0.70 -17.30
C ARG A 121 -1.41 0.96 -16.19
N SER A 122 -0.14 1.07 -16.57
CA SER A 122 0.97 1.47 -15.70
C SER A 122 1.52 2.81 -16.16
N LEU A 123 1.55 3.79 -15.28
CA LEU A 123 2.00 5.15 -15.58
C LEU A 123 3.13 5.57 -14.66
N PRO A 124 4.15 6.30 -15.17
CA PRO A 124 5.08 7.04 -14.31
C PRO A 124 4.31 7.99 -13.39
N TYR A 125 4.87 8.25 -12.21
CA TYR A 125 4.21 9.04 -11.17
C TYR A 125 3.61 10.36 -11.67
N LEU A 126 4.38 11.17 -12.41
CA LEU A 126 3.87 12.45 -12.92
C LEU A 126 2.73 12.26 -13.93
N ALA A 127 2.84 11.28 -14.81
CA ALA A 127 1.77 10.98 -15.77
C ALA A 127 0.52 10.45 -15.07
N PHE A 128 0.68 9.66 -14.00
CA PHE A 128 -0.42 9.25 -13.15
C PHE A 128 -1.11 10.46 -12.52
N GLN A 129 -0.35 11.37 -11.89
CA GLN A 129 -0.89 12.58 -11.28
C GLN A 129 -1.67 13.44 -12.29
N GLN A 130 -1.11 13.65 -13.48
CA GLN A 130 -1.81 14.37 -14.56
C GLN A 130 -3.09 13.65 -14.98
N SER A 131 -3.08 12.31 -15.05
CA SER A 131 -4.23 11.51 -15.46
C SER A 131 -5.40 11.57 -14.48
N ILE A 132 -5.12 11.92 -13.22
CA ILE A 132 -6.12 12.11 -12.16
C ILE A 132 -6.41 13.60 -11.87
N GLY A 133 -5.92 14.50 -12.73
CA GLY A 133 -6.25 15.92 -12.69
C GLY A 133 -5.29 16.80 -11.89
N ASP A 134 -4.19 16.27 -11.36
CA ASP A 134 -3.17 17.10 -10.68
C ASP A 134 -2.04 17.53 -11.62
N ALA A 135 -2.31 18.56 -12.39
CA ALA A 135 -1.30 19.16 -13.27
C ALA A 135 -0.21 19.95 -12.54
N ARG A 136 -0.35 20.20 -11.23
CA ARG A 136 0.59 21.00 -10.44
C ARG A 136 1.76 20.19 -9.90
N THR A 137 1.59 18.87 -9.77
CA THR A 137 2.63 17.97 -9.26
C THR A 137 3.87 18.02 -10.15
N ARG A 138 5.02 18.27 -9.54
CA ARG A 138 6.33 18.35 -10.21
C ARG A 138 7.30 17.26 -9.76
N GLN A 139 7.10 16.72 -8.58
CA GLN A 139 7.99 15.73 -7.97
C GLN A 139 7.23 14.81 -7.02
N VAL A 140 7.81 13.66 -6.69
CA VAL A 140 7.30 12.81 -5.62
C VAL A 140 7.52 13.49 -4.28
N VAL A 141 6.49 13.49 -3.46
CA VAL A 141 6.55 13.98 -2.09
C VAL A 141 6.08 12.90 -1.13
N TYR A 142 6.76 12.78 0.00
CA TYR A 142 6.45 11.83 1.06
C TYR A 142 6.17 12.55 2.38
N PRO A 143 5.08 12.20 3.11
CA PRO A 143 4.00 11.33 2.66
C PRO A 143 3.08 12.02 1.62
N SER A 144 2.38 11.20 0.83
CA SER A 144 1.26 11.64 0.01
C SER A 144 0.05 10.76 0.28
N VAL A 145 -1.14 11.36 0.22
CA VAL A 145 -2.40 10.64 0.37
C VAL A 145 -3.35 11.02 -0.76
N TRP A 146 -4.05 10.04 -1.30
CA TRP A 146 -5.15 10.24 -2.23
C TRP A 146 -6.41 9.59 -1.68
N LEU A 147 -7.53 10.26 -1.83
CA LEU A 147 -8.84 9.65 -1.72
C LEU A 147 -9.38 9.39 -3.11
N PHE A 148 -9.76 8.15 -3.38
CA PHE A 148 -10.35 7.74 -4.65
C PHE A 148 -11.71 7.09 -4.43
N ASP A 149 -12.57 7.20 -5.43
CA ASP A 149 -13.69 6.27 -5.54
C ASP A 149 -13.19 4.87 -5.96
N SER A 150 -14.09 3.90 -6.02
CA SER A 150 -13.75 2.52 -6.41
C SER A 150 -13.31 2.38 -7.89
N LYS A 151 -13.40 3.45 -8.70
CA LYS A 151 -12.92 3.49 -10.09
C LYS A 151 -11.59 4.23 -10.25
N ILE A 152 -10.95 4.59 -9.13
CA ILE A 152 -9.71 5.41 -9.07
C ILE A 152 -9.95 6.84 -9.60
N LYS A 153 -11.17 7.32 -9.57
CA LYS A 153 -11.42 8.74 -9.76
C LYS A 153 -11.01 9.48 -8.48
N PRO A 154 -10.19 10.54 -8.56
CA PRO A 154 -9.80 11.28 -7.37
C PRO A 154 -11.02 12.02 -6.78
N LEU A 155 -11.21 11.84 -5.50
CA LEU A 155 -12.15 12.59 -4.69
C LEU A 155 -11.41 13.76 -4.05
N MET A 156 -10.18 13.48 -3.61
CA MET A 156 -9.30 14.45 -3.01
C MET A 156 -7.85 14.05 -3.17
N GLN A 157 -7.00 15.04 -3.34
CA GLN A 157 -5.55 14.91 -3.23
C GLN A 157 -5.08 15.81 -2.10
N MET A 158 -4.34 15.23 -1.18
CA MET A 158 -3.66 16.02 -0.17
C MET A 158 -2.54 16.79 -0.84
N PRO A 159 -2.46 18.12 -0.58
CA PRO A 159 -1.32 18.88 -1.01
C PRO A 159 -0.06 18.18 -0.52
N ALA A 160 0.82 17.94 -1.45
CA ALA A 160 2.04 17.24 -1.18
C ALA A 160 2.82 17.96 -0.10
N GLY A 161 3.12 17.21 0.96
CA GLY A 161 4.45 17.32 1.57
C GLY A 161 4.46 18.16 2.76
N THR A 162 4.04 18.87 3.41
CA THR A 162 4.52 19.55 4.60
C THR A 162 3.43 19.88 5.61
N GLY A 163 3.43 19.11 6.67
CA GLY A 163 2.61 19.42 7.82
C GLY A 163 1.11 19.29 7.61
N THR A 164 0.71 18.64 6.54
CA THR A 164 -0.68 18.39 6.23
C THR A 164 -1.23 17.34 7.22
N PHE A 165 -2.35 17.67 7.86
CA PHE A 165 -3.04 16.80 8.82
C PHE A 165 -2.22 16.48 10.07
N GLN A 166 -1.83 17.53 10.75
CA GLN A 166 -1.20 17.43 12.07
C GLN A 166 -2.23 17.45 13.20
N THR A 167 -3.49 17.69 12.86
CA THR A 167 -4.60 17.75 13.82
C THR A 167 -5.78 16.88 13.39
N VAL A 168 -6.50 16.36 14.37
CA VAL A 168 -7.70 15.54 14.13
C VAL A 168 -8.76 16.30 13.33
N PRO A 169 -9.08 17.58 13.62
CA PRO A 169 -10.06 18.33 12.81
C PRO A 169 -9.69 18.40 11.33
N GLU A 170 -8.43 18.65 10.99
CA GLU A 170 -7.97 18.69 9.58
C GLU A 170 -8.14 17.32 8.90
N GLN A 171 -7.78 16.24 9.60
CA GLN A 171 -7.95 14.88 9.07
C GLN A 171 -9.42 14.55 8.86
N LEU A 172 -10.30 14.96 9.79
CA LEU A 172 -11.75 14.74 9.69
C LEU A 172 -12.38 15.57 8.58
N GLU A 173 -11.94 16.82 8.41
CA GLU A 173 -12.43 17.67 7.32
C GLU A 173 -12.30 16.97 5.98
N ILE A 174 -11.13 16.40 5.72
CA ILE A 174 -10.86 15.68 4.48
C ILE A 174 -11.71 14.43 4.31
N LEU A 175 -11.79 13.61 5.36
CA LEU A 175 -12.58 12.39 5.31
C LEU A 175 -14.08 12.65 5.15
N ARG A 176 -14.55 13.86 5.48
CA ARG A 176 -15.96 14.28 5.42
C ARG A 176 -16.32 15.03 4.15
N LEU A 177 -15.36 15.65 3.44
CA LEU A 177 -15.64 16.44 2.23
C LEU A 177 -16.36 15.65 1.14
N GLU A 178 -16.41 14.32 1.29
CA GLU A 178 -16.97 13.39 0.32
C GLU A 178 -18.20 12.60 0.86
N GLN A 179 -18.78 13.03 1.95
CA GLN A 179 -20.00 12.37 2.49
C GLN A 179 -21.28 12.98 1.95
#